data_7781b7e3dcff37f0104e59417cd42eee
#
_entry.id   7781b7e3dcff37f0104e59417cd42eee
#
_cell.length_a   1.000
_cell.length_b   1.000
_cell.length_c   1.000
_cell.angle_alpha   90.00
_cell.angle_beta   90.00
_cell.angle_gamma   90.00
#
_symmetry.space_group_name_H-M   'P 1'
#
loop_
_entity.id
_entity.type
_entity.pdbx_description
1 polymer ?
#
loop_
_entity_poly.entity_id
_entity_poly.type
_entity_poly.pdbx_seq_one_letter_code
_entity_poly.pdbx_strand_id
1 'polypeptide(L)'
;GGVILTGGGLLPDKGKLFVEPTIVKMPAQTAIVKEETFAPILYILEYDTLDEALALHNEVPQGLSSSIFSTNMLEIETFLSAGGSDCGIANVNIGTSGAEIGGAFGGEKETGGGRESGSDIWKYYMRRQTNTINYSTALPLAQGIKFGD
;
A
#
# COMPACT_ATOMS: atom_id res chain seq x y z
N GLY A 1 -4.09 25.91 -1.02
CA GLY A 1 -4.46 26.37 -2.13
C GLY A 1 -4.86 25.54 -3.34
N GLY A 2 -5.69 24.49 -3.21
CA GLY A 2 -6.25 23.79 -4.37
C GLY A 2 -7.46 24.51 -4.97
N VAL A 3 -7.88 24.09 -6.15
CA VAL A 3 -9.08 24.57 -6.85
C VAL A 3 -10.12 23.45 -6.82
N ILE A 4 -11.28 23.72 -6.22
CA ILE A 4 -12.41 22.78 -6.24
C ILE A 4 -13.00 22.79 -7.66
N LEU A 5 -12.98 21.65 -8.32
CA LEU A 5 -13.53 21.48 -9.65
C LEU A 5 -15.02 21.11 -9.62
N THR A 6 -15.42 20.34 -8.59
CA THR A 6 -16.81 19.97 -8.34
C THR A 6 -17.01 19.59 -6.87
N GLY A 7 -18.22 19.70 -6.37
CA GLY A 7 -18.56 19.40 -4.98
C GLY A 7 -18.11 20.50 -4.01
N GLY A 8 -17.71 20.11 -2.82
CA GLY A 8 -17.23 21.00 -1.74
C GLY A 8 -18.31 21.44 -0.77
N GLY A 9 -19.55 21.02 -0.96
CA GLY A 9 -20.67 21.36 -0.10
C GLY A 9 -20.96 20.32 0.98
N LEU A 10 -21.65 20.78 2.03
CA LEU A 10 -22.26 19.90 3.02
C LEU A 10 -23.65 19.48 2.53
N LEU A 11 -24.08 18.29 2.92
CA LEU A 11 -25.43 17.76 2.63
C LEU A 11 -26.24 17.66 3.94
N PRO A 12 -26.65 18.79 4.54
CA PRO A 12 -27.28 18.82 5.85
C PRO A 12 -28.61 18.05 5.90
N ASP A 13 -29.33 17.97 4.80
CA ASP A 13 -30.57 17.19 4.67
C ASP A 13 -30.32 15.67 4.83
N LYS A 14 -29.10 15.19 4.58
CA LYS A 14 -28.71 13.79 4.77
C LYS A 14 -28.08 13.54 6.14
N GLY A 15 -27.67 14.60 6.83
CA GLY A 15 -27.04 14.53 8.16
C GLY A 15 -25.75 15.34 8.25
N LYS A 16 -25.28 15.54 9.48
CA LYS A 16 -24.13 16.44 9.77
C LYS A 16 -22.79 15.97 9.20
N LEU A 17 -22.66 14.68 8.89
CA LEU A 17 -21.41 14.08 8.40
C LEU A 17 -21.41 13.81 6.89
N PHE A 18 -22.46 14.20 6.20
CA PHE A 18 -22.56 13.99 4.76
C PHE A 18 -22.02 15.20 4.01
N VAL A 19 -21.11 14.90 3.07
CA VAL A 19 -20.50 15.88 2.18
C VAL A 19 -20.69 15.45 0.72
N GLU A 20 -20.65 16.40 -0.19
CA GLU A 20 -20.67 16.10 -1.62
C GLU A 20 -19.38 15.38 -2.06
N PRO A 21 -19.47 14.43 -3.00
CA PRO A 21 -18.28 13.97 -3.72
C PRO A 21 -17.55 15.16 -4.33
N THR A 22 -16.26 15.28 -4.01
CA THR A 22 -15.49 16.49 -4.29
C THR A 22 -14.24 16.16 -5.06
N ILE A 23 -13.95 16.93 -6.10
CA ILE A 23 -12.70 16.86 -6.86
C ILE A 23 -11.94 18.17 -6.69
N VAL A 24 -10.69 18.07 -6.29
CA VAL A 24 -9.79 19.21 -6.05
C VAL A 24 -8.54 19.09 -6.89
N LYS A 25 -8.27 20.06 -7.76
CA LYS A 25 -6.97 20.16 -8.42
C LYS A 25 -5.98 20.87 -7.50
N MET A 26 -4.88 20.22 -7.22
CA MET A 26 -3.82 20.74 -6.35
C MET A 26 -2.62 21.22 -7.17
N PRO A 27 -1.99 22.33 -6.81
CA PRO A 27 -0.76 22.79 -7.46
C PRO A 27 0.47 21.96 -7.05
N ALA A 28 0.41 21.29 -5.90
CA ALA A 28 1.46 20.44 -5.37
C ALA A 28 0.90 19.48 -4.30
N GLN A 29 1.66 18.45 -3.97
CA GLN A 29 1.35 17.52 -2.90
C GLN A 29 1.68 18.16 -1.54
N THR A 30 0.68 18.81 -0.95
CA THR A 30 0.80 19.45 0.37
C THR A 30 0.52 18.47 1.51
N ALA A 31 0.76 18.87 2.76
CA ALA A 31 0.52 18.05 3.94
C ALA A 31 -0.92 17.52 4.01
N ILE A 32 -1.92 18.34 3.67
CA ILE A 32 -3.34 17.92 3.67
C ILE A 32 -3.65 16.83 2.64
N VAL A 33 -2.91 16.79 1.51
CA VAL A 33 -3.08 15.75 0.47
C VAL A 33 -2.50 14.42 0.94
N LYS A 34 -1.44 14.46 1.76
CA LYS A 34 -0.80 13.27 2.31
C LYS A 34 -1.56 12.68 3.51
N GLU A 35 -2.46 13.44 4.11
CA GLU A 35 -3.28 13.00 5.23
C GLU A 35 -4.53 12.28 4.73
N GLU A 36 -4.78 11.08 5.25
CA GLU A 36 -5.97 10.31 4.90
C GLU A 36 -7.22 10.92 5.55
N THR A 37 -8.19 11.34 4.74
CA THR A 37 -9.35 12.11 5.21
C THR A 37 -10.61 11.27 5.46
N PHE A 38 -10.71 10.05 4.94
CA PHE A 38 -11.90 9.19 4.98
C PHE A 38 -13.19 9.90 4.53
N ALA A 39 -13.11 10.66 3.45
CA ALA A 39 -14.22 11.38 2.84
C ALA A 39 -14.17 11.21 1.33
N PRO A 40 -15.30 11.44 0.61
CA PRO A 40 -15.35 11.32 -0.84
C PRO A 40 -14.66 12.50 -1.54
N ILE A 41 -13.37 12.66 -1.29
CA ILE A 41 -12.52 13.71 -1.85
C ILE A 41 -11.44 13.07 -2.72
N LEU A 42 -11.35 13.52 -3.97
CA LEU A 42 -10.32 13.14 -4.92
C LEU A 42 -9.40 14.34 -5.18
N TYR A 43 -8.11 14.18 -4.94
CA TYR A 43 -7.09 15.14 -5.33
C TYR A 43 -6.52 14.80 -6.69
N ILE A 44 -6.37 15.80 -7.56
CA ILE A 44 -5.72 15.71 -8.85
C ILE A 44 -4.41 16.49 -8.79
N LEU A 45 -3.30 15.81 -9.10
CA LEU A 45 -1.99 16.39 -9.29
C LEU A 45 -1.54 16.11 -10.74
N GLU A 46 -0.96 17.09 -11.38
CA GLU A 46 -0.32 16.92 -12.69
C GLU A 46 1.15 16.57 -12.50
N TYR A 47 1.70 15.81 -13.43
CA TYR A 47 3.10 15.43 -13.46
C TYR A 47 3.57 15.39 -14.93
N ASP A 48 4.87 15.54 -15.15
CA ASP A 48 5.47 15.55 -16.48
C ASP A 48 6.13 14.21 -16.83
N THR A 49 6.60 13.45 -15.84
CA THR A 49 7.29 12.18 -16.05
C THR A 49 6.75 11.08 -15.12
N LEU A 50 6.90 9.81 -15.52
CA LEU A 50 6.55 8.68 -14.68
C LEU A 50 7.34 8.66 -13.37
N ASP A 51 8.62 9.04 -13.40
CA ASP A 51 9.47 9.10 -12.20
C ASP A 51 8.94 10.12 -11.20
N GLU A 52 8.47 11.27 -11.65
CA GLU A 52 7.80 12.26 -10.81
C GLU A 52 6.50 11.72 -10.23
N ALA A 53 5.68 11.07 -11.06
CA ALA A 53 4.44 10.44 -10.61
C ALA A 53 4.69 9.39 -9.53
N LEU A 54 5.71 8.53 -9.71
CA LEU A 54 6.11 7.52 -8.74
C LEU A 54 6.66 8.13 -7.44
N ALA A 55 7.42 9.21 -7.54
CA ALA A 55 7.91 9.92 -6.37
C ALA A 55 6.76 10.49 -5.55
N LEU A 56 5.81 11.20 -6.17
CA LEU A 56 4.60 11.71 -5.52
C LEU A 56 3.75 10.58 -4.94
N HIS A 57 3.57 9.50 -5.70
CA HIS A 57 2.81 8.34 -5.27
C HIS A 57 3.38 7.68 -4.01
N ASN A 58 4.71 7.51 -3.96
CA ASN A 58 5.37 6.81 -2.86
C ASN A 58 5.66 7.72 -1.64
N GLU A 59 5.55 9.03 -1.76
CA GLU A 59 5.86 9.99 -0.69
C GLU A 59 4.84 10.00 0.46
N VAL A 60 3.67 9.40 0.27
CA VAL A 60 2.63 9.30 1.30
C VAL A 60 2.90 8.16 2.29
N PRO A 61 2.45 8.26 3.56
CA PRO A 61 2.67 7.21 4.57
C PRO A 61 1.82 5.96 4.35
N GLN A 62 0.77 6.03 3.56
CA GLN A 62 -0.10 4.89 3.25
C GLN A 62 0.41 4.13 2.03
N GLY A 63 0.10 2.82 1.97
CA GLY A 63 0.50 1.96 0.86
C GLY A 63 -0.46 0.77 0.68
N LEU A 64 -1.78 1.00 0.76
CA LEU A 64 -2.76 -0.08 0.65
C LEU A 64 -2.94 -0.54 -0.79
N SER A 65 -3.41 0.36 -1.66
CA SER A 65 -3.68 0.02 -3.06
C SER A 65 -3.39 1.16 -4.02
N SER A 66 -3.03 0.79 -5.22
CA SER A 66 -2.65 1.70 -6.29
C SER A 66 -3.09 1.18 -7.65
N SER A 67 -3.11 2.05 -8.65
CA SER A 67 -3.39 1.66 -10.02
C SER A 67 -2.69 2.58 -11.01
N ILE A 68 -2.20 2.00 -12.10
CA ILE A 68 -1.75 2.72 -13.28
C ILE A 68 -2.71 2.45 -14.44
N PHE A 69 -3.03 3.49 -15.22
CA PHE A 69 -3.77 3.38 -16.47
C PHE A 69 -2.84 3.79 -17.61
N SER A 70 -2.33 2.81 -18.33
CA SER A 70 -1.39 3.01 -19.45
C SER A 70 -1.51 1.88 -20.46
N THR A 71 -1.14 2.16 -21.70
CA THR A 71 -0.92 1.17 -22.76
C THR A 71 0.57 0.98 -23.05
N ASN A 72 1.44 1.72 -22.38
CA ASN A 72 2.88 1.61 -22.52
C ASN A 72 3.41 0.52 -21.58
N MET A 73 3.88 -0.59 -22.14
CA MET A 73 4.38 -1.73 -21.39
C MET A 73 5.56 -1.36 -20.47
N LEU A 74 6.45 -0.46 -20.91
CA LEU A 74 7.61 -0.06 -20.09
C LEU A 74 7.18 0.72 -18.84
N GLU A 75 6.17 1.58 -18.95
CA GLU A 75 5.61 2.29 -17.81
C GLU A 75 4.93 1.32 -16.83
N ILE A 76 4.18 0.36 -17.37
CA ILE A 76 3.49 -0.67 -16.57
C ILE A 76 4.51 -1.50 -15.79
N GLU A 77 5.55 -2.02 -16.46
CA GLU A 77 6.60 -2.82 -15.84
C GLU A 77 7.40 -2.01 -14.80
N THR A 78 7.66 -0.72 -15.09
CA THR A 78 8.28 0.19 -14.12
C THR A 78 7.43 0.35 -12.87
N PHE A 79 6.12 0.60 -13.05
CA PHE A 79 5.16 0.76 -11.96
C PHE A 79 5.05 -0.50 -11.08
N LEU A 80 5.12 -1.70 -11.68
CA LEU A 80 5.03 -2.98 -10.98
C LEU A 80 6.38 -3.47 -10.43
N SER A 81 7.50 -2.82 -10.77
CA SER A 81 8.84 -3.21 -10.31
C SER A 81 9.06 -2.90 -8.83
N ALA A 82 10.18 -3.41 -8.29
CA ALA A 82 10.61 -3.12 -6.92
C ALA A 82 10.89 -1.63 -6.65
N GLY A 83 11.18 -0.85 -7.68
CA GLY A 83 11.32 0.61 -7.60
C GLY A 83 10.05 1.38 -7.97
N GLY A 84 8.96 0.68 -8.27
CA GLY A 84 7.69 1.25 -8.67
C GLY A 84 6.76 1.58 -7.51
N SER A 85 5.52 1.09 -7.56
CA SER A 85 4.51 1.36 -6.54
C SER A 85 4.79 0.62 -5.23
N ASP A 86 4.95 1.37 -4.14
CA ASP A 86 5.11 0.83 -2.78
C ASP A 86 3.73 0.63 -2.12
N CYS A 87 2.93 -0.22 -2.72
CA CYS A 87 1.60 -0.60 -2.26
C CYS A 87 1.44 -2.12 -2.22
N GLY A 88 0.63 -2.60 -1.30
CA GLY A 88 0.31 -4.03 -1.21
C GLY A 88 -0.51 -4.54 -2.39
N ILE A 89 -1.28 -3.66 -3.04
CA ILE A 89 -2.03 -3.93 -4.26
C ILE A 89 -1.61 -2.91 -5.32
N ALA A 90 -1.09 -3.39 -6.45
CA ALA A 90 -0.72 -2.58 -7.60
C ALA A 90 -1.45 -3.11 -8.84
N ASN A 91 -2.41 -2.36 -9.32
CA ASN A 91 -3.27 -2.75 -10.42
C ASN A 91 -2.90 -2.03 -11.72
N VAL A 92 -3.24 -2.63 -12.85
CA VAL A 92 -3.05 -2.05 -14.17
C VAL A 92 -4.38 -2.02 -14.91
N ASN A 93 -4.78 -0.83 -15.37
CA ASN A 93 -5.99 -0.59 -16.15
C ASN A 93 -7.29 -1.06 -15.47
N ILE A 94 -7.28 -1.12 -14.15
CA ILE A 94 -8.43 -1.39 -13.30
C ILE A 94 -8.32 -0.52 -12.04
N GLY A 95 -9.44 -0.19 -11.42
CA GLY A 95 -9.46 0.66 -10.22
C GLY A 95 -8.80 -0.01 -9.00
N THR A 96 -8.57 0.80 -7.97
CA THR A 96 -7.94 0.38 -6.72
C THR A 96 -8.89 -0.33 -5.75
N SER A 97 -10.20 -0.30 -6.01
CA SER A 97 -11.24 -0.92 -5.18
C SER A 97 -11.44 -2.39 -5.55
N GLY A 98 -11.64 -3.21 -4.55
CA GLY A 98 -11.94 -4.63 -4.71
C GLY A 98 -10.68 -5.50 -4.75
N ALA A 99 -10.62 -6.42 -3.82
CA ALA A 99 -9.65 -7.49 -3.80
C ALA A 99 -10.37 -8.81 -4.08
N GLU A 100 -9.85 -9.59 -5.00
CA GLU A 100 -10.29 -10.95 -5.22
C GLU A 100 -9.86 -11.83 -4.04
N ILE A 101 -10.73 -12.73 -3.60
CA ILE A 101 -10.42 -13.60 -2.45
C ILE A 101 -9.19 -14.50 -2.67
N GLY A 102 -8.86 -14.77 -3.94
CA GLY A 102 -7.65 -15.51 -4.32
C GLY A 102 -6.37 -14.67 -4.24
N GLY A 103 -6.49 -13.35 -4.19
CA GLY A 103 -5.40 -12.41 -4.06
C GLY A 103 -5.10 -12.05 -2.60
N ALA A 104 -3.83 -11.87 -2.27
CA ALA A 104 -3.42 -11.44 -0.94
C ALA A 104 -3.76 -9.96 -0.75
N PHE A 105 -4.70 -9.65 0.14
CA PHE A 105 -5.10 -8.28 0.47
C PHE A 105 -4.30 -7.75 1.65
N GLY A 106 -3.76 -6.57 1.52
CA GLY A 106 -3.04 -5.87 2.58
C GLY A 106 -2.16 -4.78 2.01
N GLY A 107 -1.53 -4.00 2.88
CA GLY A 107 -0.77 -2.82 2.51
C GLY A 107 0.70 -2.89 2.91
N GLU A 108 1.40 -1.85 2.54
CA GLU A 108 2.76 -1.53 2.92
C GLU A 108 2.77 -0.26 3.79
N LYS A 109 3.93 0.12 4.30
CA LYS A 109 4.12 1.32 5.13
C LYS A 109 3.16 1.35 6.34
N GLU A 110 2.49 2.45 6.61
CA GLU A 110 1.56 2.58 7.74
C GLU A 110 0.28 1.75 7.60
N THR A 111 -0.05 1.28 6.40
CA THR A 111 -1.16 0.35 6.19
C THR A 111 -0.83 -1.10 6.58
N GLY A 112 0.38 -1.35 7.07
CA GLY A 112 0.83 -2.62 7.60
C GLY A 112 1.39 -3.57 6.55
N GLY A 113 2.24 -4.51 6.97
CA GLY A 113 2.89 -5.50 6.09
C GLY A 113 2.23 -6.88 6.10
N GLY A 114 1.08 -7.04 6.74
CA GLY A 114 0.31 -8.29 6.73
C GLY A 114 -0.51 -8.46 5.46
N ARG A 115 -1.00 -9.67 5.25
CA ARG A 115 -1.92 -9.96 4.15
C ARG A 115 -3.11 -10.77 4.66
N GLU A 116 -4.28 -10.52 4.08
CA GLU A 116 -5.50 -11.31 4.23
C GLU A 116 -5.81 -12.00 2.91
N SER A 117 -6.57 -13.09 2.96
CA SER A 117 -6.90 -13.91 1.78
C SER A 117 -5.65 -14.38 0.99
N GLY A 118 -5.87 -15.00 -0.16
CA GLY A 118 -4.77 -15.64 -0.89
C GLY A 118 -4.47 -17.05 -0.38
N SER A 119 -3.75 -17.82 -1.18
CA SER A 119 -3.52 -19.25 -0.99
C SER A 119 -2.70 -19.62 0.24
N ASP A 120 -1.93 -18.67 0.78
CA ASP A 120 -0.99 -18.90 1.88
C ASP A 120 -1.34 -18.14 3.17
N ILE A 121 -2.53 -17.53 3.23
CA ILE A 121 -3.00 -16.78 4.40
C ILE A 121 -2.96 -17.61 5.69
N TRP A 122 -3.19 -18.91 5.61
CA TRP A 122 -3.14 -19.80 6.75
C TRP A 122 -1.83 -19.72 7.55
N LYS A 123 -0.71 -19.35 6.90
CA LYS A 123 0.59 -19.15 7.55
C LYS A 123 0.59 -17.97 8.53
N TYR A 124 -0.22 -16.96 8.27
CA TYR A 124 -0.35 -15.79 9.15
C TYR A 124 -1.11 -16.11 10.44
N TYR A 125 -1.97 -17.13 10.42
CA TYR A 125 -2.70 -17.59 11.59
C TYR A 125 -1.91 -18.63 12.39
N MET A 126 -0.72 -19.03 11.94
CA MET A 126 0.11 -20.04 12.59
C MET A 126 1.28 -19.39 13.33
N ARG A 127 1.50 -19.79 14.57
CA ARG A 127 2.72 -19.45 15.29
C ARG A 127 3.88 -20.30 14.76
N ARG A 128 4.89 -19.65 14.21
CA ARG A 128 6.12 -20.32 13.78
C ARG A 128 7.01 -20.58 15.00
N GLN A 129 7.49 -21.82 15.15
CA GLN A 129 8.45 -22.20 16.17
C GLN A 129 9.47 -23.16 15.56
N THR A 130 10.74 -22.88 15.79
CA THR A 130 11.83 -23.81 15.44
C THR A 130 12.16 -24.64 16.67
N ASN A 131 12.21 -25.96 16.49
CA ASN A 131 12.59 -26.90 17.54
C ASN A 131 13.79 -27.71 17.07
N THR A 132 14.82 -27.78 17.91
CA THR A 132 15.95 -28.65 17.72
C THR A 132 16.06 -29.56 18.92
N ILE A 133 16.04 -30.86 18.71
CA ILE A 133 16.10 -31.86 19.79
C ILE A 133 17.42 -32.61 19.67
N ASN A 134 18.23 -32.53 20.69
CA ASN A 134 19.45 -33.31 20.82
C ASN A 134 19.15 -34.61 21.61
N TYR A 135 19.30 -35.75 20.94
CA TYR A 135 19.10 -37.08 21.55
C TYR A 135 20.38 -37.68 22.17
N SER A 136 21.52 -36.97 22.09
CA SER A 136 22.77 -37.43 22.69
C SER A 136 23.03 -36.82 24.05
N THR A 137 23.96 -37.40 24.80
CA THR A 137 24.47 -36.82 26.06
C THR A 137 25.58 -35.79 25.84
N ALA A 138 26.06 -35.64 24.60
CA ALA A 138 27.02 -34.63 24.22
C ALA A 138 26.33 -33.27 23.99
N LEU A 139 27.08 -32.19 24.13
CA LEU A 139 26.63 -30.83 23.79
C LEU A 139 27.25 -30.45 22.44
N PRO A 140 26.57 -30.74 21.32
CA PRO A 140 27.08 -30.34 20.01
C PRO A 140 26.88 -28.83 19.86
N LEU A 141 27.99 -28.11 19.78
CA LEU A 141 27.94 -26.67 19.53
C LEU A 141 27.88 -26.40 18.03
N ALA A 142 27.02 -25.45 17.65
CA ALA A 142 26.89 -25.04 16.24
C ALA A 142 28.22 -24.50 15.70
N GLN A 143 28.49 -24.71 14.43
CA GLN A 143 29.61 -24.13 13.69
C GLN A 143 31.02 -24.48 14.23
N GLY A 144 31.16 -25.61 14.93
CA GLY A 144 32.47 -26.04 15.40
C GLY A 144 33.08 -25.18 16.52
N ILE A 145 32.25 -24.41 17.20
CA ILE A 145 32.64 -23.59 18.38
C ILE A 145 33.10 -24.53 19.48
N LYS A 146 34.31 -24.31 20.04
CA LYS A 146 34.82 -24.95 21.23
C LYS A 146 34.97 -23.91 22.33
N PHE A 147 34.43 -24.18 23.49
CA PHE A 147 34.69 -23.40 24.69
C PHE A 147 35.80 -24.05 25.49
N GLY A 148 36.85 -23.27 25.73
CA GLY A 148 37.89 -23.45 26.67
C GLY A 148 38.63 -24.79 26.72
N ASP A 149 39.89 -24.73 26.99
CA ASP A 149 40.65 -25.81 27.68
C ASP A 149 40.43 -25.67 29.20
#